data_044177052c1fdf6338077db649ab1850
#
_entry.id   044177052c1fdf6338077db649ab1850
#
_cell.length_a   1.000
_cell.length_b   1.000
_cell.length_c   1.000
_cell.angle_alpha   90.00
_cell.angle_beta   90.00
_cell.angle_gamma   90.00
#
_symmetry.space_group_name_H-M   'P 1'
#
loop_
_entity.id
_entity.type
_entity.pdbx_description
1 polymer ?
#
loop_
_entity_poly.entity_id
_entity_poly.type
_entity_poly.pdbx_seq_one_letter_code
_entity_poly.pdbx_strand_id
1 'polypeptide(L)'
;SKEKVKDVIKAAKNNNCSIRIGVNAGSLDKKLLDKYSEPNPEALIESALDNIKILEDNDFFNFKISVKSSDIFMAIKAYEGLAKKCDYPLHIGITEAGGKRTGSIKSSIGMGNLLLNGIGDTIRVSLSDEPEEEVKVGFEILKSLGVRNRGVKIVSCPSCARQQFQVIDLVKKLEKSLEDIQKPLTVSIIGCVVNGPGEANMTNIGITGGGNNTHMIYVDGNKDHIVKDKDLAPYLEDIIRKKAENKSIKN
;
A
#
# COMPACT_ATOMS: atom_id res chain seq x y z
N SER A 1 -3.14 3.44 34.84
CA SER A 1 -2.71 2.85 36.11
C SER A 1 -2.16 1.46 35.84
N LYS A 2 -1.11 1.04 36.57
CA LYS A 2 -0.46 -0.27 36.38
C LYS A 2 -1.44 -1.44 36.59
N GLU A 3 -2.45 -1.30 37.44
CA GLU A 3 -3.49 -2.32 37.64
C GLU A 3 -4.33 -2.55 36.38
N LYS A 4 -4.78 -1.48 35.72
CA LYS A 4 -5.54 -1.62 34.45
C LYS A 4 -4.75 -2.35 33.38
N VAL A 5 -3.44 -2.16 33.31
CA VAL A 5 -2.59 -2.89 32.34
C VAL A 5 -2.56 -4.39 32.67
N LYS A 6 -2.46 -4.77 33.94
CA LYS A 6 -2.54 -6.17 34.37
C LYS A 6 -3.88 -6.82 34.04
N ASP A 7 -4.99 -6.09 34.24
CA ASP A 7 -6.32 -6.59 33.86
C ASP A 7 -6.45 -6.84 32.36
N VAL A 8 -5.92 -5.93 31.52
CA VAL A 8 -5.89 -6.09 30.06
C VAL A 8 -5.05 -7.31 29.67
N ILE A 9 -3.85 -7.47 30.26
CA ILE A 9 -2.98 -8.62 30.01
C ILE A 9 -3.68 -9.93 30.42
N LYS A 10 -4.32 -9.98 31.58
CA LYS A 10 -5.07 -11.14 32.06
C LYS A 10 -6.22 -11.50 31.10
N ALA A 11 -6.97 -10.50 30.65
CA ALA A 11 -8.05 -10.70 29.68
C ALA A 11 -7.51 -11.22 28.34
N ALA A 12 -6.40 -10.67 27.85
CA ALA A 12 -5.77 -11.11 26.62
C ALA A 12 -5.27 -12.57 26.72
N LYS A 13 -4.63 -12.95 27.83
CA LYS A 13 -4.22 -14.33 28.11
C LYS A 13 -5.41 -15.30 28.10
N ASN A 14 -6.47 -14.95 28.84
CA ASN A 14 -7.65 -15.81 28.98
C ASN A 14 -8.43 -16.02 27.66
N ASN A 15 -8.35 -15.07 26.75
CA ASN A 15 -9.06 -15.11 25.45
C ASN A 15 -8.12 -15.37 24.26
N ASN A 16 -6.86 -15.72 24.51
CA ASN A 16 -5.84 -15.94 23.46
C ASN A 16 -5.74 -14.79 22.44
N CYS A 17 -5.83 -13.55 22.94
CA CYS A 17 -5.74 -12.34 22.12
C CYS A 17 -4.33 -11.77 22.14
N SER A 18 -3.89 -11.22 21.00
CA SER A 18 -2.67 -10.41 20.92
C SER A 18 -2.93 -8.96 21.33
N ILE A 19 -1.90 -8.29 21.86
CA ILE A 19 -1.94 -6.87 22.22
C ILE A 19 -1.12 -6.06 21.22
N ARG A 20 -1.56 -4.84 20.91
CA ARG A 20 -0.72 -3.87 20.22
C ARG A 20 -0.34 -2.72 21.16
N ILE A 21 0.95 -2.59 21.45
CA ILE A 21 1.51 -1.39 22.05
C ILE A 21 1.43 -0.25 21.03
N GLY A 22 0.87 0.89 21.41
CA GLY A 22 0.76 2.06 20.54
C GLY A 22 1.35 3.29 21.21
N VAL A 23 2.49 3.76 20.70
CA VAL A 23 3.10 5.04 21.10
C VAL A 23 2.87 6.04 19.97
N ASN A 24 2.36 7.21 20.31
CA ASN A 24 2.15 8.32 19.38
C ASN A 24 2.86 9.58 19.89
N ALA A 25 3.48 10.32 18.98
CA ALA A 25 4.19 11.55 19.32
C ALA A 25 3.29 12.58 20.04
N GLY A 26 2.03 12.69 19.62
CA GLY A 26 1.05 13.63 20.23
C GLY A 26 0.54 13.24 21.62
N SER A 27 0.91 12.05 22.15
CA SER A 27 0.43 11.55 23.45
C SER A 27 1.52 10.89 24.29
N LEU A 28 2.75 11.37 24.18
CA LEU A 28 3.87 10.93 25.02
C LEU A 28 3.63 11.23 26.49
N ASP A 29 4.16 10.35 27.36
CA ASP A 29 4.11 10.55 28.81
C ASP A 29 4.84 11.85 29.20
N LYS A 30 4.28 12.56 30.19
CA LYS A 30 4.84 13.82 30.68
C LYS A 30 6.29 13.68 31.11
N LYS A 31 6.68 12.56 31.72
CA LYS A 31 8.07 12.30 32.13
C LYS A 31 9.04 12.30 30.95
N LEU A 32 8.63 11.79 29.80
CA LEU A 32 9.43 11.80 28.60
C LEU A 32 9.50 13.21 27.97
N LEU A 33 8.38 13.95 28.01
CA LEU A 33 8.37 15.34 27.58
C LEU A 33 9.26 16.22 28.47
N ASP A 34 9.26 16.00 29.79
CA ASP A 34 10.15 16.71 30.72
C ASP A 34 11.64 16.37 30.45
N LYS A 35 11.94 15.13 30.05
CA LYS A 35 13.30 14.67 29.73
C LYS A 35 13.81 15.17 28.38
N TYR A 36 12.97 15.13 27.35
CA TYR A 36 13.35 15.39 25.95
C TYR A 36 12.92 16.77 25.45
N SER A 37 12.20 17.54 26.25
CA SER A 37 11.61 18.87 25.95
C SER A 37 10.54 18.87 24.88
N GLU A 38 10.63 17.98 23.88
CA GLU A 38 9.68 17.84 22.78
C GLU A 38 9.61 16.39 22.28
N PRO A 39 8.53 15.98 21.58
CA PRO A 39 8.47 14.70 20.92
C PRO A 39 9.60 14.56 19.90
N ASN A 40 10.38 13.47 20.01
CA ASN A 40 11.45 13.12 19.07
C ASN A 40 11.55 11.59 18.92
N PRO A 41 12.32 11.05 17.98
CA PRO A 41 12.44 9.62 17.77
C PRO A 41 12.90 8.86 19.02
N GLU A 42 13.84 9.40 19.77
CA GLU A 42 14.42 8.79 20.97
C GLU A 42 13.37 8.64 22.09
N ALA A 43 12.53 9.67 22.30
CA ALA A 43 11.43 9.63 23.25
C ALA A 43 10.35 8.59 22.88
N LEU A 44 10.05 8.45 21.58
CA LEU A 44 9.12 7.42 21.08
C LEU A 44 9.68 6.01 21.31
N ILE A 45 10.96 5.80 21.04
CA ILE A 45 11.66 4.53 21.24
C ILE A 45 11.68 4.16 22.74
N GLU A 46 12.07 5.10 23.61
CA GLU A 46 12.10 4.86 25.05
C GLU A 46 10.73 4.51 25.58
N SER A 47 9.70 5.25 25.18
CA SER A 47 8.31 4.92 25.55
C SER A 47 7.89 3.52 25.10
N ALA A 48 8.30 3.11 23.89
CA ALA A 48 7.98 1.77 23.40
C ALA A 48 8.69 0.69 24.22
N LEU A 49 9.98 0.87 24.52
CA LEU A 49 10.78 -0.09 25.31
C LEU A 49 10.25 -0.22 26.74
N ASP A 50 9.83 0.88 27.37
CA ASP A 50 9.20 0.84 28.70
C ASP A 50 7.90 0.03 28.70
N ASN A 51 7.08 0.18 27.66
CA ASN A 51 5.85 -0.61 27.52
C ASN A 51 6.12 -2.08 27.18
N ILE A 52 7.15 -2.39 26.39
CA ILE A 52 7.61 -3.76 26.16
C ILE A 52 7.95 -4.42 27.48
N LYS A 53 8.79 -3.76 28.28
CA LYS A 53 9.19 -4.27 29.59
C LYS A 53 8.01 -4.55 30.51
N ILE A 54 6.99 -3.72 30.50
CA ILE A 54 5.77 -3.96 31.30
C ILE A 54 5.08 -5.28 30.87
N LEU A 55 5.02 -5.59 29.59
CA LEU A 55 4.42 -6.82 29.10
C LEU A 55 5.29 -8.03 29.43
N GLU A 56 6.61 -7.93 29.21
CA GLU A 56 7.59 -8.97 29.55
C GLU A 56 7.59 -9.28 31.06
N ASP A 57 7.60 -8.26 31.93
CA ASP A 57 7.52 -8.42 33.40
C ASP A 57 6.20 -9.10 33.87
N ASN A 58 5.19 -9.19 33.00
CA ASN A 58 3.95 -9.93 33.22
C ASN A 58 3.85 -11.22 32.38
N ASP A 59 4.96 -11.75 31.89
CA ASP A 59 5.02 -12.97 31.06
C ASP A 59 4.06 -12.96 29.88
N PHE A 60 3.96 -11.82 29.18
CA PHE A 60 3.13 -11.67 28.00
C PHE A 60 3.96 -11.25 26.78
N PHE A 61 4.09 -12.15 25.80
CA PHE A 61 4.94 -11.99 24.61
C PHE A 61 4.15 -11.93 23.29
N ASN A 62 2.84 -12.18 23.34
CA ASN A 62 1.99 -12.12 22.14
C ASN A 62 1.54 -10.69 21.85
N PHE A 63 2.47 -9.84 21.43
CA PHE A 63 2.17 -8.45 21.11
C PHE A 63 2.97 -7.94 19.90
N LYS A 64 2.51 -6.84 19.36
CA LYS A 64 3.20 -6.04 18.34
C LYS A 64 3.25 -4.57 18.75
N ILE A 65 4.14 -3.81 18.11
CA ILE A 65 4.44 -2.44 18.54
C ILE A 65 4.22 -1.46 17.40
N SER A 66 3.72 -0.28 17.73
CA SER A 66 3.69 0.86 16.83
C SER A 66 4.23 2.11 17.50
N VAL A 67 5.10 2.84 16.79
CA VAL A 67 5.63 4.16 17.15
C VAL A 67 5.28 5.14 16.04
N LYS A 68 4.23 5.92 16.22
CA LYS A 68 3.63 6.72 15.16
C LYS A 68 3.81 8.22 15.39
N SER A 69 3.98 8.95 14.30
CA SER A 69 3.97 10.40 14.25
C SER A 69 3.24 10.88 13.00
N SER A 70 2.74 12.09 13.00
CA SER A 70 2.27 12.82 11.83
C SER A 70 3.44 13.40 11.01
N ASP A 71 4.62 13.52 11.63
CA ASP A 71 5.87 13.80 10.96
C ASP A 71 6.49 12.51 10.42
N ILE A 72 6.71 12.49 9.10
CA ILE A 72 7.18 11.30 8.38
C ILE A 72 8.59 10.91 8.80
N PHE A 73 9.48 11.89 8.93
CA PHE A 73 10.89 11.64 9.24
C PHE A 73 11.06 11.17 10.69
N MET A 74 10.30 11.77 11.61
CA MET A 74 10.26 11.31 13.00
C MET A 74 9.77 9.86 13.08
N ALA A 75 8.69 9.51 12.38
CA ALA A 75 8.17 8.15 12.35
C ALA A 75 9.20 7.16 11.79
N ILE A 76 9.80 7.46 10.64
CA ILE A 76 10.84 6.61 10.03
C ILE A 76 11.98 6.36 11.02
N LYS A 77 12.57 7.40 11.59
CA LYS A 77 13.70 7.28 12.53
C LYS A 77 13.32 6.50 13.79
N ALA A 78 12.09 6.70 14.30
CA ALA A 78 11.62 5.96 15.46
C ALA A 78 11.48 4.46 15.18
N TYR A 79 10.90 4.07 14.03
CA TYR A 79 10.80 2.66 13.64
C TYR A 79 12.16 2.04 13.34
N GLU A 80 13.06 2.74 12.63
CA GLU A 80 14.42 2.27 12.36
C GLU A 80 15.23 2.06 13.65
N GLY A 81 15.09 3.00 14.60
CA GLY A 81 15.75 2.90 15.90
C GLY A 81 15.18 1.80 16.78
N LEU A 82 13.85 1.59 16.75
CA LEU A 82 13.19 0.53 17.49
C LEU A 82 13.51 -0.86 16.92
N ALA A 83 13.52 -1.02 15.60
CA ALA A 83 13.87 -2.27 14.92
C ALA A 83 15.29 -2.78 15.25
N LYS A 84 16.19 -1.88 15.65
CA LYS A 84 17.55 -2.25 16.11
C LYS A 84 17.61 -2.68 17.58
N LYS A 85 16.51 -2.49 18.33
CA LYS A 85 16.48 -2.68 19.79
C LYS A 85 15.55 -3.81 20.25
N CYS A 86 14.67 -4.30 19.38
CA CYS A 86 13.79 -5.43 19.70
C CYS A 86 13.40 -6.20 18.41
N ASP A 87 13.07 -7.47 18.58
CA ASP A 87 12.64 -8.38 17.50
C ASP A 87 11.11 -8.58 17.45
N TYR A 88 10.35 -7.77 18.19
CA TYR A 88 8.89 -7.84 18.17
C TYR A 88 8.31 -7.29 16.86
N PRO A 89 7.20 -7.87 16.37
CA PRO A 89 6.56 -7.40 15.15
C PRO A 89 6.19 -5.91 15.21
N LEU A 90 6.49 -5.18 14.14
CA LEU A 90 6.24 -3.76 14.04
C LEU A 90 4.97 -3.48 13.21
N HIS A 91 4.06 -2.71 13.80
CA HIS A 91 2.86 -2.23 13.12
C HIS A 91 3.09 -0.81 12.62
N ILE A 92 3.48 -0.67 11.37
CA ILE A 92 3.88 0.61 10.80
C ILE A 92 2.69 1.43 10.27
N GLY A 93 2.84 2.73 10.29
CA GLY A 93 1.88 3.69 9.72
C GLY A 93 2.20 5.11 10.12
N ILE A 94 1.73 6.05 9.29
CA ILE A 94 1.77 7.49 9.61
C ILE A 94 0.41 7.84 10.20
N THR A 95 0.39 8.46 11.39
CA THR A 95 -0.85 8.89 12.03
C THR A 95 -1.24 10.29 11.59
N GLU A 96 -2.54 10.61 11.62
CA GLU A 96 -3.03 11.96 11.32
C GLU A 96 -2.50 12.49 9.97
N ALA A 97 -2.50 11.62 8.97
CA ALA A 97 -1.88 11.93 7.69
C ALA A 97 -2.66 12.94 6.85
N GLY A 98 -3.94 13.16 7.15
CA GLY A 98 -4.82 14.10 6.45
C GLY A 98 -5.79 13.43 5.49
N GLY A 99 -6.39 14.21 4.59
CA GLY A 99 -7.36 13.72 3.60
C GLY A 99 -6.73 12.77 2.58
N LYS A 100 -7.57 12.11 1.78
CA LYS A 100 -7.19 11.03 0.84
C LYS A 100 -5.90 11.31 0.06
N ARG A 101 -5.82 12.43 -0.65
CA ARG A 101 -4.66 12.74 -1.49
C ARG A 101 -3.38 12.93 -0.66
N THR A 102 -3.41 13.83 0.31
CA THR A 102 -2.25 14.16 1.14
C THR A 102 -1.83 12.99 2.03
N GLY A 103 -2.81 12.34 2.65
CA GLY A 103 -2.58 11.19 3.52
C GLY A 103 -2.02 9.98 2.77
N SER A 104 -2.48 9.71 1.54
CA SER A 104 -1.90 8.66 0.70
C SER A 104 -0.45 8.93 0.36
N ILE A 105 -0.10 10.18 0.01
CA ILE A 105 1.29 10.56 -0.29
C ILE A 105 2.17 10.39 0.95
N LYS A 106 1.76 10.92 2.10
CA LYS A 106 2.52 10.80 3.36
C LYS A 106 2.71 9.34 3.76
N SER A 107 1.65 8.56 3.71
CA SER A 107 1.67 7.12 4.02
C SER A 107 2.58 6.34 3.08
N SER A 108 2.53 6.65 1.77
CA SER A 108 3.38 6.01 0.77
C SER A 108 4.87 6.31 1.01
N ILE A 109 5.21 7.56 1.35
CA ILE A 109 6.61 7.94 1.64
C ILE A 109 7.10 7.23 2.92
N GLY A 110 6.34 7.35 4.01
CA GLY A 110 6.77 6.83 5.31
C GLY A 110 6.82 5.29 5.34
N MET A 111 5.72 4.64 4.98
CA MET A 111 5.66 3.18 4.95
C MET A 111 6.50 2.58 3.82
N GLY A 112 6.56 3.25 2.65
CA GLY A 112 7.39 2.82 1.54
C GLY A 112 8.87 2.77 1.91
N ASN A 113 9.38 3.80 2.58
CA ASN A 113 10.76 3.82 3.09
C ASN A 113 11.01 2.64 4.05
N LEU A 114 10.14 2.44 5.03
CA LEU A 114 10.30 1.37 6.02
C LEU A 114 10.25 -0.01 5.38
N LEU A 115 9.27 -0.28 4.52
CA LEU A 115 9.10 -1.57 3.85
C LEU A 115 10.25 -1.91 2.91
N LEU A 116 10.82 -0.92 2.20
CA LEU A 116 12.02 -1.12 1.37
C LEU A 116 13.25 -1.50 2.20
N ASN A 117 13.30 -1.08 3.46
CA ASN A 117 14.35 -1.45 4.41
C ASN A 117 14.03 -2.71 5.23
N GLY A 118 12.98 -3.46 4.86
CA GLY A 118 12.57 -4.68 5.55
C GLY A 118 11.91 -4.46 6.92
N ILE A 119 11.45 -3.24 7.21
CA ILE A 119 10.82 -2.87 8.48
C ILE A 119 9.31 -2.79 8.31
N GLY A 120 8.57 -3.59 9.09
CA GLY A 120 7.11 -3.58 9.15
C GLY A 120 6.48 -4.93 8.82
N ASP A 121 5.72 -5.46 9.76
CA ASP A 121 5.03 -6.75 9.68
C ASP A 121 3.54 -6.60 9.40
N THR A 122 2.97 -5.51 9.88
CA THR A 122 1.59 -5.10 9.59
C THR A 122 1.54 -3.60 9.34
N ILE A 123 0.58 -3.15 8.53
CA ILE A 123 0.44 -1.75 8.16
C ILE A 123 -0.94 -1.18 8.53
N ARG A 124 -1.01 0.14 8.72
CA ARG A 124 -2.24 0.92 8.74
C ARG A 124 -2.04 2.24 8.03
N VAL A 125 -2.86 2.50 7.04
CA VAL A 125 -3.05 3.83 6.46
C VAL A 125 -4.05 4.59 7.32
N SER A 126 -3.83 5.88 7.57
CA SER A 126 -4.75 6.76 8.31
C SER A 126 -5.16 7.91 7.41
N LEU A 127 -6.44 7.96 7.05
CA LEU A 127 -7.01 9.00 6.22
C LEU A 127 -8.22 9.64 6.89
N SER A 128 -8.43 10.93 6.64
CA SER A 128 -9.71 11.60 6.91
C SER A 128 -10.63 11.35 5.71
N ASP A 129 -11.07 10.08 5.55
CA ASP A 129 -11.90 9.56 4.47
C ASP A 129 -12.62 8.28 4.92
N GLU A 130 -13.41 7.64 4.04
CA GLU A 130 -14.06 6.37 4.35
C GLU A 130 -13.04 5.25 4.62
N PRO A 131 -13.32 4.34 5.57
CA PRO A 131 -12.37 3.29 5.98
C PRO A 131 -11.90 2.39 4.83
N GLU A 132 -12.74 2.17 3.82
CA GLU A 132 -12.41 1.39 2.63
C GLU A 132 -11.27 2.00 1.83
N GLU A 133 -11.15 3.32 1.83
CA GLU A 133 -10.09 4.04 1.13
C GLU A 133 -8.73 3.83 1.80
N GLU A 134 -8.68 3.70 3.12
CA GLU A 134 -7.46 3.32 3.85
C GLU A 134 -6.95 1.95 3.39
N VAL A 135 -7.87 0.99 3.22
CA VAL A 135 -7.54 -0.37 2.77
C VAL A 135 -7.04 -0.36 1.32
N LYS A 136 -7.72 0.37 0.42
CA LYS A 136 -7.32 0.51 -0.99
C LYS A 136 -5.91 1.10 -1.09
N VAL A 137 -5.66 2.21 -0.41
CA VAL A 137 -4.33 2.85 -0.41
C VAL A 137 -3.27 1.93 0.18
N GLY A 138 -3.58 1.19 1.24
CA GLY A 138 -2.66 0.21 1.82
C GLY A 138 -2.25 -0.88 0.81
N PHE A 139 -3.21 -1.43 0.08
CA PHE A 139 -2.91 -2.41 -0.97
C PHE A 139 -2.13 -1.80 -2.15
N GLU A 140 -2.42 -0.56 -2.54
CA GLU A 140 -1.68 0.13 -3.61
C GLU A 140 -0.21 0.36 -3.21
N ILE A 141 0.07 0.72 -1.95
CA ILE A 141 1.44 0.84 -1.44
C ILE A 141 2.16 -0.51 -1.54
N LEU A 142 1.57 -1.58 -1.01
CA LEU A 142 2.17 -2.92 -1.02
C LEU A 142 2.37 -3.46 -2.45
N LYS A 143 1.41 -3.22 -3.34
CA LYS A 143 1.47 -3.60 -4.75
C LYS A 143 2.56 -2.81 -5.50
N SER A 144 2.67 -1.51 -5.25
CA SER A 144 3.70 -0.66 -5.88
C SER A 144 5.11 -1.07 -5.49
N LEU A 145 5.30 -1.56 -4.27
CA LEU A 145 6.58 -2.06 -3.76
C LEU A 145 6.85 -3.53 -4.13
N GLY A 146 5.90 -4.22 -4.74
CA GLY A 146 6.02 -5.65 -5.03
C GLY A 146 6.01 -6.57 -3.80
N VAL A 147 5.71 -6.03 -2.62
CA VAL A 147 5.64 -6.80 -1.36
C VAL A 147 4.42 -7.71 -1.35
N ARG A 148 3.31 -7.26 -1.88
CA ARG A 148 2.08 -8.04 -1.99
C ARG A 148 1.34 -7.69 -3.27
N ASN A 149 1.10 -8.69 -4.10
CA ASN A 149 0.38 -8.52 -5.37
C ASN A 149 -1.08 -8.93 -5.19
N ARG A 150 -2.00 -7.99 -5.41
CA ARG A 150 -3.45 -8.24 -5.42
C ARG A 150 -4.09 -7.31 -6.44
N GLY A 151 -4.96 -7.87 -7.26
CA GLY A 151 -5.71 -7.10 -8.24
C GLY A 151 -4.90 -6.69 -9.48
N VAL A 152 -5.50 -5.86 -10.29
CA VAL A 152 -4.92 -5.40 -11.54
C VAL A 152 -3.98 -4.22 -11.28
N LYS A 153 -2.74 -4.32 -11.78
CA LYS A 153 -1.78 -3.21 -11.82
C LYS A 153 -1.79 -2.62 -13.22
N ILE A 154 -2.25 -1.39 -13.34
CA ILE A 154 -2.26 -0.66 -14.61
C ILE A 154 -0.97 0.15 -14.75
N VAL A 155 -0.28 -0.05 -15.87
CA VAL A 155 0.85 0.75 -16.34
C VAL A 155 0.35 1.59 -17.51
N SER A 156 0.38 2.91 -17.40
CA SER A 156 -0.12 3.79 -18.44
C SER A 156 0.81 4.95 -18.71
N CYS A 157 0.86 5.40 -19.97
CA CYS A 157 1.60 6.58 -20.33
C CYS A 157 0.81 7.86 -20.02
N PRO A 158 1.49 8.99 -19.75
CA PRO A 158 0.83 10.29 -19.70
C PRO A 158 0.34 10.68 -21.11
N SER A 159 -0.72 11.47 -21.16
CA SER A 159 -1.22 12.01 -22.44
C SER A 159 -0.14 12.85 -23.13
N CYS A 160 0.07 12.61 -24.44
CA CYS A 160 1.01 13.37 -25.26
C CYS A 160 0.51 13.45 -26.72
N ALA A 161 1.17 14.27 -27.54
CA ALA A 161 0.79 14.48 -28.95
C ALA A 161 0.85 13.21 -29.83
N ARG A 162 1.50 12.15 -29.39
CA ARG A 162 1.60 10.87 -30.12
C ARG A 162 0.48 9.88 -29.82
N GLN A 163 -0.40 10.17 -28.84
CA GLN A 163 -1.48 9.26 -28.47
C GLN A 163 -2.47 9.07 -29.63
N GLN A 164 -2.95 7.84 -29.78
CA GLN A 164 -3.90 7.45 -30.82
C GLN A 164 -5.29 7.14 -30.27
N PHE A 165 -5.46 7.15 -28.93
CA PHE A 165 -6.74 7.01 -28.23
C PHE A 165 -6.70 7.75 -26.89
N GLN A 166 -7.85 7.97 -26.27
CA GLN A 166 -7.97 8.69 -25.00
C GLN A 166 -7.52 7.84 -23.81
N VAL A 167 -6.20 7.84 -23.53
CA VAL A 167 -5.57 7.03 -22.49
C VAL A 167 -6.14 7.34 -21.11
N ILE A 168 -6.28 8.63 -20.77
CA ILE A 168 -6.74 9.06 -19.42
C ILE A 168 -8.14 8.52 -19.12
N ASP A 169 -9.06 8.66 -20.06
CA ASP A 169 -10.45 8.22 -19.86
C ASP A 169 -10.57 6.70 -19.80
N LEU A 170 -9.78 6.01 -20.62
CA LEU A 170 -9.72 4.56 -20.63
C LEU A 170 -9.18 4.01 -19.30
N VAL A 171 -8.07 4.58 -18.79
CA VAL A 171 -7.50 4.21 -17.49
C VAL A 171 -8.49 4.39 -16.37
N LYS A 172 -9.13 5.57 -16.26
CA LYS A 172 -10.14 5.84 -15.22
C LYS A 172 -11.30 4.85 -15.22
N LYS A 173 -11.79 4.48 -16.42
CA LYS A 173 -12.87 3.50 -16.56
C LYS A 173 -12.42 2.12 -16.09
N LEU A 174 -11.25 1.67 -16.52
CA LEU A 174 -10.73 0.35 -16.18
C LEU A 174 -10.32 0.25 -14.70
N GLU A 175 -9.69 1.27 -14.11
CA GLU A 175 -9.41 1.30 -12.67
C GLU A 175 -10.67 1.05 -11.85
N LYS A 176 -11.79 1.70 -12.22
CA LYS A 176 -13.06 1.53 -11.53
C LYS A 176 -13.70 0.17 -11.79
N SER A 177 -13.72 -0.29 -13.04
CA SER A 177 -14.43 -1.52 -13.40
C SER A 177 -13.69 -2.80 -13.00
N LEU A 178 -12.38 -2.71 -12.69
CA LEU A 178 -11.54 -3.86 -12.35
C LEU A 178 -11.21 -3.96 -10.84
N GLU A 179 -11.78 -3.08 -10.00
CA GLU A 179 -11.52 -3.07 -8.54
C GLU A 179 -11.83 -4.39 -7.83
N ASP A 180 -12.81 -5.15 -8.33
CA ASP A 180 -13.26 -6.42 -7.77
C ASP A 180 -12.29 -7.59 -8.06
N ILE A 181 -11.42 -7.46 -9.05
CA ILE A 181 -10.47 -8.51 -9.40
C ILE A 181 -9.39 -8.61 -8.33
N GLN A 182 -9.26 -9.79 -7.73
CA GLN A 182 -8.24 -10.05 -6.70
C GLN A 182 -6.99 -10.74 -7.26
N LYS A 183 -7.11 -11.42 -8.39
CA LYS A 183 -5.98 -12.10 -9.03
C LYS A 183 -4.95 -11.09 -9.51
N PRO A 184 -3.66 -11.28 -9.18
CA PRO A 184 -2.60 -10.39 -9.66
C PRO A 184 -2.49 -10.43 -11.18
N LEU A 185 -2.65 -9.28 -11.83
CA LEU A 185 -2.44 -9.09 -13.25
C LEU A 185 -1.78 -7.75 -13.50
N THR A 186 -0.96 -7.67 -14.54
CA THR A 186 -0.39 -6.42 -15.05
C THR A 186 -0.99 -6.08 -16.40
N VAL A 187 -1.42 -4.83 -16.55
CA VAL A 187 -2.04 -4.33 -17.78
C VAL A 187 -1.32 -3.07 -18.22
N SER A 188 -0.85 -3.01 -19.47
CA SER A 188 -0.26 -1.78 -20.03
C SER A 188 -1.21 -1.10 -21.00
N ILE A 189 -1.38 0.22 -20.82
CA ILE A 189 -2.25 1.07 -21.65
C ILE A 189 -1.41 2.22 -22.19
N ILE A 190 -0.86 2.02 -23.38
CA ILE A 190 0.10 2.96 -23.97
C ILE A 190 -0.43 3.51 -25.29
N GLY A 191 -0.64 4.81 -25.34
CA GLY A 191 -1.30 5.50 -26.45
C GLY A 191 -0.57 5.52 -27.79
N CYS A 192 0.66 5.01 -27.90
CA CYS A 192 1.43 5.07 -29.14
C CYS A 192 2.37 3.87 -29.31
N VAL A 193 2.86 3.66 -30.54
CA VAL A 193 3.80 2.58 -30.90
C VAL A 193 5.24 2.79 -30.42
N VAL A 194 5.58 3.95 -29.84
CA VAL A 194 6.98 4.23 -29.46
C VAL A 194 7.36 3.45 -28.20
N ASN A 195 6.60 3.60 -27.11
CA ASN A 195 6.83 2.87 -25.86
C ASN A 195 5.90 1.66 -25.71
N GLY A 196 4.81 1.63 -26.50
CA GLY A 196 3.76 0.63 -26.39
C GLY A 196 4.26 -0.81 -26.45
N PRO A 197 4.99 -1.22 -27.49
CA PRO A 197 5.47 -2.59 -27.60
C PRO A 197 6.37 -3.02 -26.46
N GLY A 198 7.27 -2.14 -25.99
CA GLY A 198 8.17 -2.42 -24.87
C GLY A 198 7.43 -2.67 -23.58
N GLU A 199 6.48 -1.81 -23.23
CA GLU A 199 5.66 -1.98 -22.01
C GLU A 199 4.72 -3.19 -22.14
N ALA A 200 4.11 -3.40 -23.31
CA ALA A 200 3.20 -4.52 -23.52
C ALA A 200 3.89 -5.88 -23.39
N ASN A 201 5.15 -5.98 -23.80
CA ASN A 201 5.94 -7.21 -23.68
C ASN A 201 6.21 -7.63 -22.22
N MET A 202 6.08 -6.70 -21.27
CA MET A 202 6.32 -6.95 -19.84
C MET A 202 5.03 -7.15 -19.05
N THR A 203 3.87 -7.20 -19.70
CA THR A 203 2.57 -7.26 -19.03
C THR A 203 1.72 -8.44 -19.50
N ASN A 204 0.73 -8.83 -18.67
CA ASN A 204 -0.18 -9.93 -19.01
C ASN A 204 -1.13 -9.54 -20.15
N ILE A 205 -1.61 -8.30 -20.15
CA ILE A 205 -2.41 -7.72 -21.22
C ILE A 205 -1.82 -6.34 -21.56
N GLY A 206 -1.64 -6.06 -22.85
CA GLY A 206 -1.18 -4.76 -23.29
C GLY A 206 -2.02 -4.23 -24.45
N ILE A 207 -2.25 -2.91 -24.45
CA ILE A 207 -2.78 -2.20 -25.63
C ILE A 207 -1.80 -1.11 -26.04
N THR A 208 -1.52 -1.05 -27.34
CA THR A 208 -0.71 0.01 -27.94
C THR A 208 -1.48 0.75 -29.00
N GLY A 209 -1.47 2.07 -28.96
CA GLY A 209 -2.08 2.89 -29.99
C GLY A 209 -1.39 2.67 -31.34
N GLY A 210 -2.18 2.37 -32.36
CA GLY A 210 -1.77 2.26 -33.77
C GLY A 210 -2.40 3.37 -34.62
N GLY A 211 -2.00 3.49 -35.86
CA GLY A 211 -2.61 4.44 -36.78
C GLY A 211 -4.01 4.02 -37.24
N ASN A 212 -4.75 4.94 -37.87
CA ASN A 212 -6.06 4.68 -38.49
C ASN A 212 -7.13 4.07 -37.53
N ASN A 213 -7.21 4.56 -36.28
CA ASN A 213 -8.17 4.10 -35.29
C ASN A 213 -8.08 2.57 -35.04
N THR A 214 -6.88 2.00 -35.17
CA THR A 214 -6.62 0.59 -34.82
C THR A 214 -5.53 0.48 -33.77
N HIS A 215 -5.65 -0.52 -32.91
CA HIS A 215 -4.75 -0.73 -31.78
C HIS A 215 -4.34 -2.18 -31.70
N MET A 216 -3.08 -2.41 -31.34
CA MET A 216 -2.54 -3.76 -31.18
C MET A 216 -2.75 -4.22 -29.74
N ILE A 217 -3.34 -5.39 -29.58
CA ILE A 217 -3.45 -6.10 -28.30
C ILE A 217 -2.27 -7.07 -28.15
N TYR A 218 -1.76 -7.13 -26.94
CA TYR A 218 -0.73 -8.07 -26.52
C TYR A 218 -1.28 -8.94 -25.41
N VAL A 219 -0.95 -10.22 -25.45
CA VAL A 219 -1.28 -11.20 -24.42
C VAL A 219 -0.01 -11.92 -24.00
N ASP A 220 0.32 -11.88 -22.71
CA ASP A 220 1.55 -12.43 -22.13
C ASP A 220 2.82 -12.02 -22.91
N GLY A 221 2.92 -10.73 -23.21
CA GLY A 221 4.05 -10.15 -23.92
C GLY A 221 4.06 -10.37 -25.44
N ASN A 222 3.16 -11.13 -26.00
CA ASN A 222 3.11 -11.41 -27.45
C ASN A 222 2.02 -10.61 -28.15
N LYS A 223 2.31 -10.18 -29.38
CA LYS A 223 1.27 -9.62 -30.27
C LYS A 223 0.19 -10.65 -30.50
N ASP A 224 -1.07 -10.27 -30.28
CA ASP A 224 -2.20 -11.17 -30.44
C ASP A 224 -3.07 -10.75 -31.64
N HIS A 225 -3.80 -9.63 -31.54
CA HIS A 225 -4.67 -9.16 -32.59
C HIS A 225 -4.84 -7.65 -32.59
N ILE A 226 -5.51 -7.13 -33.61
CA ILE A 226 -5.80 -5.71 -33.77
C ILE A 226 -7.27 -5.45 -33.45
N VAL A 227 -7.52 -4.41 -32.66
CA VAL A 227 -8.86 -3.90 -32.34
C VAL A 227 -9.06 -2.50 -32.90
N LYS A 228 -10.31 -2.13 -33.17
CA LYS A 228 -10.68 -0.77 -33.55
C LYS A 228 -10.98 0.08 -32.31
N ASP A 229 -10.91 1.39 -32.47
CA ASP A 229 -11.10 2.39 -31.40
C ASP A 229 -12.46 2.29 -30.68
N LYS A 230 -13.45 1.75 -31.36
CA LYS A 230 -14.82 1.64 -30.86
C LYS A 230 -14.89 0.64 -29.71
N ASP A 231 -15.37 1.11 -28.54
CA ASP A 231 -15.67 0.29 -27.35
C ASP A 231 -14.43 -0.38 -26.68
N LEU A 232 -13.29 0.30 -26.65
CA LEU A 232 -12.05 -0.21 -26.03
C LEU A 232 -12.21 -0.59 -24.55
N ALA A 233 -12.94 0.19 -23.76
CA ALA A 233 -13.05 -0.07 -22.32
C ALA A 233 -13.80 -1.39 -22.02
N PRO A 234 -15.03 -1.62 -22.55
CA PRO A 234 -15.72 -2.90 -22.37
C PRO A 234 -14.93 -4.10 -22.92
N TYR A 235 -14.26 -3.91 -24.07
CA TYR A 235 -13.45 -4.95 -24.67
C TYR A 235 -12.26 -5.34 -23.78
N LEU A 236 -11.48 -4.36 -23.31
CA LEU A 236 -10.35 -4.62 -22.43
C LEU A 236 -10.80 -5.19 -21.08
N GLU A 237 -11.89 -4.72 -20.52
CA GLU A 237 -12.46 -5.29 -19.30
C GLU A 237 -12.77 -6.79 -19.49
N ASP A 238 -13.43 -7.17 -20.58
CA ASP A 238 -13.76 -8.57 -20.87
C ASP A 238 -12.51 -9.46 -20.96
N ILE A 239 -11.49 -9.06 -21.74
CA ILE A 239 -10.28 -9.86 -21.88
C ILE A 239 -9.45 -9.93 -20.60
N ILE A 240 -9.43 -8.86 -19.79
CA ILE A 240 -8.76 -8.86 -18.48
C ILE A 240 -9.48 -9.79 -17.52
N ARG A 241 -10.83 -9.77 -17.47
CA ARG A 241 -11.62 -10.69 -16.65
C ARG A 241 -11.44 -12.14 -17.09
N LYS A 242 -11.46 -12.43 -18.39
CA LYS A 242 -11.14 -13.76 -18.94
C LYS A 242 -9.76 -14.24 -18.50
N LYS A 243 -8.77 -13.35 -18.56
CA LYS A 243 -7.40 -13.66 -18.10
C LYS A 243 -7.35 -13.91 -16.58
N ALA A 244 -8.10 -13.14 -15.81
CA ALA A 244 -8.21 -13.35 -14.37
C ALA A 244 -8.81 -14.73 -14.03
N GLU A 245 -9.77 -15.20 -14.80
CA GLU A 245 -10.42 -16.50 -14.63
C GLU A 245 -9.69 -17.67 -15.31
N ASN A 246 -8.53 -17.46 -15.91
CA ASN A 246 -7.79 -18.43 -16.76
C ASN A 246 -8.59 -18.95 -17.96
N LYS A 247 -9.58 -18.19 -18.43
CA LYS A 247 -10.34 -18.51 -19.63
C LYS A 247 -9.57 -18.13 -20.90
N SER A 248 -9.87 -18.82 -22.00
CA SER A 248 -9.30 -18.48 -23.32
C SER A 248 -9.73 -17.08 -23.75
N ILE A 249 -8.76 -16.28 -24.22
CA ILE A 249 -9.00 -14.93 -24.78
C ILE A 249 -9.39 -15.01 -26.27
N LYS A 250 -9.57 -16.21 -26.83
CA LYS A 250 -9.90 -16.36 -28.24
C LYS A 250 -11.21 -15.65 -28.58
N ASN A 251 -11.15 -14.82 -29.65
CA ASN A 251 -12.30 -14.22 -30.32
C ASN A 251 -13.20 -15.29 -30.94
#